data_067f3a8fb3bb8fee52bd1c3c29859ee7
#
_entry.id   067f3a8fb3bb8fee52bd1c3c29859ee7
#
_cell.length_a   1.000
_cell.length_b   1.000
_cell.length_c   1.000
_cell.angle_alpha   90.00
_cell.angle_beta   90.00
_cell.angle_gamma   90.00
#
_symmetry.space_group_name_H-M   'P 1'
#
loop_
_entity.id
_entity.type
_entity.pdbx_description
1 polymer ?
#
loop_
_entity_poly.entity_id
_entity_poly.type
_entity_poly.pdbx_seq_one_letter_code
_entity_poly.pdbx_strand_id
1 'polypeptide(L)'
;MKRLPLTAIAILALTLSARGWLINEKYEGPKTTTTDTTWHADILPGYEARYVNQGKAFDGPCRSTIVRRLCHEGSRRAYLYIHGFNDYFFQSEMGERFVDSGFNFYAVDLRRYGRSKEPWQYPFNVRDMKEYFSDIDSALSQIRRDGNTDITLSGHSTGGLTVLLYGALRGKDCGVDRIATDSPFLEWNYSAFMRKVAIPVVGFFGRLNRNWKIKQGHCDGYAYSLLKEYHGEWEYDTDWKMIYSPPVTTGWIKAIDRGQGQLMKHRRDIAVPVLVMHSSRKIEGCNWEPDFQTGDAVLDPAMIEERGQKLGSRPMVCAIDSGLHDLILSSEKAREAAYDSIFYFIRVKSQE
;
A
#
# COMPACT_ATOMS: atom_id res chain seq x y z
N MET A 1 -32.55 19.69 -23.82
CA MET A 1 -31.81 18.44 -23.96
C MET A 1 -30.45 18.76 -24.56
N LYS A 2 -29.42 18.93 -23.72
CA LYS A 2 -28.04 19.15 -24.17
C LYS A 2 -27.42 17.79 -24.47
N ARG A 3 -27.05 17.56 -25.72
CA ARG A 3 -26.32 16.36 -26.17
C ARG A 3 -24.96 16.33 -25.47
N LEU A 4 -24.67 15.32 -24.66
CA LEU A 4 -23.32 15.06 -24.16
C LEU A 4 -22.39 14.83 -25.37
N PRO A 5 -21.22 15.43 -25.39
CA PRO A 5 -20.29 15.23 -26.48
C PRO A 5 -19.74 13.79 -26.45
N LEU A 6 -19.92 13.08 -27.53
CA LEU A 6 -19.28 11.80 -27.86
C LEU A 6 -17.74 11.82 -27.74
N THR A 7 -17.16 13.00 -27.56
CA THR A 7 -15.73 13.25 -27.42
C THR A 7 -15.11 12.64 -26.15
N ALA A 8 -15.86 12.45 -25.04
CA ALA A 8 -15.29 11.87 -23.81
C ALA A 8 -15.04 10.36 -23.94
N ILE A 9 -15.87 9.64 -24.71
CA ILE A 9 -15.65 8.19 -24.98
C ILE A 9 -14.55 8.03 -26.04
N ALA A 10 -14.43 8.96 -26.99
CA ALA A 10 -13.38 8.97 -27.99
C ALA A 10 -11.99 9.28 -27.39
N ILE A 11 -11.90 10.11 -26.35
CA ILE A 11 -10.63 10.41 -25.67
C ILE A 11 -10.13 9.19 -24.89
N LEU A 12 -11.02 8.41 -24.27
CA LEU A 12 -10.61 7.15 -23.63
C LEU A 12 -10.22 6.07 -24.65
N ALA A 13 -10.82 6.08 -25.84
CA ALA A 13 -10.46 5.18 -26.94
C ALA A 13 -9.20 5.63 -27.71
N LEU A 14 -8.90 6.92 -27.77
CA LEU A 14 -7.72 7.46 -28.46
C LEU A 14 -6.43 7.38 -27.64
N THR A 15 -6.50 7.24 -26.30
CA THR A 15 -5.32 6.89 -25.50
C THR A 15 -4.99 5.38 -25.55
N LEU A 16 -5.85 4.58 -26.15
CA LEU A 16 -5.61 3.19 -26.52
C LEU A 16 -4.84 3.04 -27.84
N SER A 17 -4.24 4.13 -28.35
CA SER A 17 -3.44 4.05 -29.57
C SER A 17 -2.32 3.02 -29.40
N ALA A 18 -2.31 2.05 -30.32
CA ALA A 18 -1.50 0.84 -30.36
C ALA A 18 0.02 1.05 -30.57
N ARG A 19 0.57 2.14 -30.07
CA ARG A 19 2.01 2.36 -29.90
C ARG A 19 2.30 2.48 -28.40
N GLY A 20 1.96 1.39 -27.66
CA GLY A 20 2.50 1.19 -26.34
C GLY A 20 4.01 1.22 -26.44
N TRP A 21 4.62 2.14 -25.73
CA TRP A 21 6.02 2.05 -25.41
C TRP A 21 6.21 0.72 -24.69
N LEU A 22 6.75 -0.23 -25.47
CA LEU A 22 7.24 -1.50 -24.97
C LEU A 22 8.47 -1.22 -24.13
N ILE A 23 8.27 -0.84 -22.85
CA ILE A 23 9.23 -1.22 -21.83
C ILE A 23 8.85 -2.68 -21.47
N ASN A 24 8.95 -3.53 -22.44
CA ASN A 24 9.31 -4.91 -22.33
C ASN A 24 10.66 -5.00 -23.01
N GLU A 25 11.71 -4.58 -22.35
CA GLU A 25 12.94 -5.30 -22.54
C GLU A 25 12.57 -6.74 -22.23
N LYS A 26 12.52 -7.57 -23.28
CA LYS A 26 12.28 -8.98 -23.11
C LYS A 26 13.43 -9.49 -22.25
N TYR A 27 13.15 -9.72 -20.99
CA TYR A 27 14.11 -10.41 -20.15
C TYR A 27 14.31 -11.81 -20.76
N GLU A 28 15.49 -12.05 -21.31
CA GLU A 28 15.86 -13.31 -21.99
C GLU A 28 16.56 -14.30 -21.06
N GLY A 29 16.84 -13.88 -19.82
CA GLY A 29 17.50 -14.74 -18.83
C GLY A 29 16.57 -15.80 -18.21
N PRO A 30 17.13 -16.73 -17.43
CA PRO A 30 16.35 -17.73 -16.72
C PRO A 30 15.46 -17.08 -15.66
N LYS A 31 14.17 -17.41 -15.66
CA LYS A 31 13.23 -16.94 -14.64
C LYS A 31 13.31 -17.81 -13.40
N THR A 32 14.32 -17.54 -12.56
CA THR A 32 14.53 -18.26 -11.30
C THR A 32 14.60 -17.24 -10.17
N THR A 33 13.80 -17.44 -9.12
CA THR A 33 13.95 -16.65 -7.89
C THR A 33 15.00 -17.27 -6.98
N THR A 34 15.52 -16.48 -6.02
CA THR A 34 16.50 -17.00 -5.06
C THR A 34 15.93 -18.15 -4.22
N THR A 35 16.77 -19.16 -3.97
CA THR A 35 16.47 -20.25 -3.03
C THR A 35 16.99 -19.93 -1.61
N ASP A 36 17.81 -18.89 -1.47
CA ASP A 36 18.31 -18.46 -0.17
C ASP A 36 17.18 -17.75 0.61
N THR A 37 16.78 -18.39 1.69
CA THR A 37 15.75 -17.90 2.62
C THR A 37 16.34 -17.64 4.02
N THR A 38 17.66 -17.46 4.13
CA THR A 38 18.30 -17.09 5.38
C THR A 38 18.15 -15.61 5.69
N TRP A 39 18.28 -15.25 6.96
CA TRP A 39 18.35 -13.87 7.37
C TRP A 39 19.72 -13.30 7.01
N HIS A 40 19.73 -12.10 6.45
CA HIS A 40 20.93 -11.35 6.11
C HIS A 40 20.73 -9.88 6.50
N ALA A 41 21.84 -9.13 6.61
CA ALA A 41 21.75 -7.69 6.86
C ALA A 41 20.98 -7.00 5.74
N ASP A 42 20.03 -6.13 6.10
CA ASP A 42 19.29 -5.33 5.14
C ASP A 42 20.10 -4.12 4.65
N ILE A 43 19.62 -3.46 3.60
CA ILE A 43 20.15 -2.16 3.16
C ILE A 43 19.95 -1.08 4.22
N LEU A 44 18.96 -1.22 5.10
CA LEU A 44 18.72 -0.31 6.22
C LEU A 44 19.56 -0.74 7.42
N PRO A 45 20.40 0.14 7.98
CA PRO A 45 21.24 -0.18 9.12
C PRO A 45 20.44 -0.67 10.33
N GLY A 46 20.86 -1.78 10.92
CA GLY A 46 20.20 -2.38 12.10
C GLY A 46 18.96 -3.20 11.78
N TYR A 47 18.67 -3.43 10.50
CA TYR A 47 17.62 -4.32 10.05
C TYR A 47 18.17 -5.59 9.44
N GLU A 48 17.38 -6.65 9.46
CA GLU A 48 17.60 -7.90 8.77
C GLU A 48 16.53 -8.11 7.71
N ALA A 49 16.89 -8.68 6.58
CA ALA A 49 15.97 -9.07 5.53
C ALA A 49 16.01 -10.57 5.26
N ARG A 50 14.89 -11.12 4.79
CA ARG A 50 14.75 -12.50 4.41
C ARG A 50 13.84 -12.64 3.20
N TYR A 51 14.31 -13.31 2.15
CA TYR A 51 13.46 -13.66 1.01
C TYR A 51 12.54 -14.83 1.35
N VAL A 52 11.31 -14.76 0.85
CA VAL A 52 10.31 -15.82 0.96
C VAL A 52 9.85 -16.19 -0.44
N ASN A 53 10.05 -17.44 -0.83
CA ASN A 53 9.55 -17.94 -2.11
C ASN A 53 8.02 -18.01 -2.04
N GLN A 54 7.35 -17.31 -2.94
CA GLN A 54 5.89 -17.24 -3.05
C GLN A 54 5.35 -18.13 -4.19
N GLY A 55 6.18 -19.04 -4.71
CA GLY A 55 5.82 -19.95 -5.75
C GLY A 55 5.73 -19.27 -7.12
N LYS A 56 4.80 -19.74 -7.97
CA LYS A 56 4.64 -19.26 -9.33
C LYS A 56 3.39 -18.40 -9.48
N ALA A 57 3.56 -17.20 -9.99
CA ALA A 57 2.49 -16.28 -10.34
C ALA A 57 2.28 -16.21 -11.86
N PHE A 58 1.41 -15.31 -12.32
CA PHE A 58 1.07 -15.16 -13.75
C PHE A 58 2.24 -14.71 -14.64
N ASP A 59 3.29 -14.13 -14.05
CA ASP A 59 4.48 -13.60 -14.74
C ASP A 59 5.74 -14.45 -14.50
N GLY A 60 5.64 -15.50 -13.70
CA GLY A 60 6.74 -16.43 -13.39
C GLY A 60 6.90 -16.68 -11.90
N PRO A 61 8.03 -17.25 -11.47
CA PRO A 61 8.37 -17.36 -10.06
C PRO A 61 8.36 -16.00 -9.40
N CYS A 62 7.96 -15.95 -8.12
CA CYS A 62 7.92 -14.69 -7.38
C CYS A 62 8.30 -14.92 -5.91
N ARG A 63 8.75 -13.84 -5.29
CA ARG A 63 9.10 -13.78 -3.87
C ARG A 63 8.49 -12.56 -3.21
N SER A 64 8.40 -12.58 -1.90
CA SER A 64 8.28 -11.41 -1.02
C SER A 64 9.53 -11.31 -0.14
N THR A 65 9.71 -10.17 0.50
CA THR A 65 10.83 -9.95 1.42
C THR A 65 10.29 -9.50 2.77
N ILE A 66 10.63 -10.22 3.82
CA ILE A 66 10.36 -9.79 5.19
C ILE A 66 11.58 -9.03 5.68
N VAL A 67 11.37 -7.80 6.13
CA VAL A 67 12.36 -6.98 6.81
C VAL A 67 11.98 -6.93 8.28
N ARG A 68 12.96 -7.03 9.20
CA ARG A 68 12.67 -6.94 10.63
C ARG A 68 13.74 -6.18 11.40
N ARG A 69 13.30 -5.61 12.53
CA ARG A 69 14.15 -5.12 13.61
C ARG A 69 13.55 -5.61 14.92
N LEU A 70 14.28 -6.44 15.64
CA LEU A 70 13.80 -7.02 16.89
C LEU A 70 14.13 -6.09 18.06
N CYS A 71 13.21 -5.98 19.00
CA CYS A 71 13.48 -5.31 20.27
C CYS A 71 14.19 -6.26 21.24
N HIS A 72 14.42 -5.78 22.47
CA HIS A 72 15.07 -6.55 23.50
C HIS A 72 14.37 -7.86 23.79
N GLU A 73 15.10 -8.81 24.37
CA GLU A 73 14.61 -10.14 24.73
C GLU A 73 13.30 -10.08 25.54
N GLY A 74 12.37 -10.94 25.20
CA GLY A 74 11.11 -11.13 25.94
C GLY A 74 9.89 -10.40 25.39
N SER A 75 10.00 -9.54 24.36
CA SER A 75 8.81 -8.96 23.73
C SER A 75 8.01 -10.02 22.99
N ARG A 76 6.69 -10.00 23.19
CA ARG A 76 5.71 -10.82 22.46
C ARG A 76 4.80 -9.97 21.57
N ARG A 77 5.10 -8.69 21.45
CA ARG A 77 4.34 -7.70 20.68
C ARG A 77 5.03 -7.45 19.36
N ALA A 78 4.28 -7.55 18.28
CA ALA A 78 4.79 -7.29 16.93
C ALA A 78 3.95 -6.25 16.20
N TYR A 79 4.63 -5.41 15.44
CA TYR A 79 4.01 -4.52 14.47
C TYR A 79 4.45 -4.91 13.07
N LEU A 80 3.49 -5.24 12.19
CA LEU A 80 3.73 -5.64 10.80
C LEU A 80 3.22 -4.57 9.85
N TYR A 81 4.12 -3.98 9.05
CA TYR A 81 3.83 -2.91 8.10
C TYR A 81 3.79 -3.42 6.65
N ILE A 82 2.77 -2.97 5.90
CA ILE A 82 2.58 -3.23 4.48
C ILE A 82 2.52 -1.89 3.73
N HIS A 83 3.48 -1.67 2.83
CA HIS A 83 3.62 -0.44 2.04
C HIS A 83 2.52 -0.24 0.98
N GLY A 84 2.50 0.94 0.36
CA GLY A 84 1.57 1.35 -0.69
C GLY A 84 1.98 0.96 -2.13
N PHE A 85 1.29 1.56 -3.11
CA PHE A 85 1.64 1.48 -4.54
C PHE A 85 2.83 2.38 -4.84
N ASN A 86 3.72 1.95 -5.74
CA ASN A 86 4.95 2.67 -6.08
C ASN A 86 5.77 2.99 -4.82
N ASP A 87 5.99 1.97 -3.99
CA ASP A 87 6.54 2.12 -2.65
C ASP A 87 7.29 0.84 -2.22
N TYR A 88 8.00 0.90 -1.08
CA TYR A 88 8.65 -0.21 -0.39
C TYR A 88 8.97 0.25 1.04
N PHE A 89 9.43 -0.65 1.91
CA PHE A 89 9.83 -0.24 3.26
C PHE A 89 11.23 0.40 3.24
N PHE A 90 11.31 1.70 3.56
CA PHE A 90 12.57 2.45 3.65
C PHE A 90 12.65 3.35 4.91
N GLN A 91 11.52 3.69 5.51
CA GLN A 91 11.41 4.59 6.66
C GLN A 91 11.87 3.91 7.95
N SER A 92 13.20 3.81 8.16
CA SER A 92 13.80 3.12 9.31
C SER A 92 13.33 3.68 10.65
N GLU A 93 13.07 5.00 10.74
CA GLU A 93 12.52 5.64 11.93
C GLU A 93 11.26 4.94 12.46
N MET A 94 10.38 4.44 11.57
CA MET A 94 9.19 3.70 12.00
C MET A 94 9.57 2.48 12.84
N GLY A 95 10.46 1.65 12.35
CA GLY A 95 10.87 0.45 13.09
C GLY A 95 11.60 0.77 14.39
N GLU A 96 12.41 1.84 14.39
CA GLU A 96 13.09 2.32 15.61
C GLU A 96 12.09 2.70 16.69
N ARG A 97 11.10 3.51 16.36
CA ARG A 97 10.04 3.92 17.30
C ARG A 97 9.24 2.75 17.87
N PHE A 98 8.94 1.75 17.05
CA PHE A 98 8.24 0.55 17.53
C PHE A 98 9.15 -0.29 18.44
N VAL A 99 10.42 -0.45 18.10
CA VAL A 99 11.39 -1.17 18.92
C VAL A 99 11.59 -0.48 20.27
N ASP A 100 11.76 0.83 20.28
CA ASP A 100 11.88 1.65 21.49
C ASP A 100 10.61 1.60 22.38
N SER A 101 9.46 1.34 21.75
CA SER A 101 8.18 1.14 22.44
C SER A 101 7.93 -0.33 22.85
N GLY A 102 8.91 -1.21 22.69
CA GLY A 102 8.88 -2.62 23.12
C GLY A 102 8.13 -3.54 22.14
N PHE A 103 8.12 -3.23 20.84
CA PHE A 103 7.60 -4.11 19.80
C PHE A 103 8.74 -4.70 18.98
N ASN A 104 8.60 -5.93 18.54
CA ASN A 104 9.33 -6.43 17.39
C ASN A 104 8.71 -5.84 16.13
N PHE A 105 9.51 -5.17 15.32
CA PHE A 105 9.06 -4.53 14.10
C PHE A 105 9.31 -5.44 12.88
N TYR A 106 8.30 -5.52 12.02
CA TYR A 106 8.37 -6.23 10.75
C TYR A 106 7.75 -5.38 9.64
N ALA A 107 8.32 -5.49 8.44
CA ALA A 107 7.74 -4.96 7.22
C ALA A 107 7.82 -6.00 6.10
N VAL A 108 6.94 -5.89 5.11
CA VAL A 108 6.99 -6.74 3.92
C VAL A 108 7.09 -5.87 2.68
N ASP A 109 8.18 -6.06 1.92
CA ASP A 109 8.13 -5.67 0.52
C ASP A 109 7.33 -6.76 -0.22
N LEU A 110 6.15 -6.37 -0.69
CA LEU A 110 5.23 -7.27 -1.40
C LEU A 110 5.87 -7.74 -2.72
N ARG A 111 5.39 -8.86 -3.26
CA ARG A 111 5.82 -9.33 -4.59
C ARG A 111 5.76 -8.24 -5.64
N ARG A 112 6.79 -8.07 -6.47
CA ARG A 112 6.97 -7.05 -7.52
C ARG A 112 7.25 -5.64 -7.01
N TYR A 113 7.65 -5.51 -5.74
CA TYR A 113 8.03 -4.24 -5.12
C TYR A 113 9.43 -4.33 -4.53
N GLY A 114 10.14 -3.21 -4.46
CA GLY A 114 11.41 -3.05 -3.75
C GLY A 114 12.35 -4.25 -3.86
N ARG A 115 12.74 -4.82 -2.71
CA ARG A 115 13.62 -5.99 -2.57
C ARG A 115 13.07 -7.26 -3.22
N SER A 116 11.74 -7.31 -3.41
CA SER A 116 11.02 -8.49 -3.90
C SER A 116 10.85 -8.54 -5.41
N LYS A 117 11.16 -7.43 -6.10
CA LYS A 117 10.99 -7.35 -7.56
C LYS A 117 12.03 -8.18 -8.28
N GLU A 118 11.58 -9.07 -9.14
CA GLU A 118 12.44 -9.84 -10.03
C GLU A 118 12.64 -9.10 -11.38
N PRO A 119 13.77 -9.31 -12.08
CA PRO A 119 14.11 -8.56 -13.29
C PRO A 119 13.07 -8.66 -14.42
N TRP A 120 12.38 -9.78 -14.54
CA TRP A 120 11.36 -10.01 -15.59
C TRP A 120 9.98 -9.45 -15.21
N GLN A 121 9.79 -8.97 -14.00
CA GLN A 121 8.48 -8.53 -13.52
C GLN A 121 8.21 -7.08 -13.86
N TYR A 122 6.97 -6.80 -14.26
CA TYR A 122 6.50 -5.44 -14.34
C TYR A 122 6.21 -4.92 -12.94
N PRO A 123 6.78 -3.76 -12.53
CA PRO A 123 6.68 -3.27 -11.16
C PRO A 123 5.22 -3.06 -10.74
N PHE A 124 4.94 -3.31 -9.46
CA PHE A 124 3.68 -3.05 -8.77
C PHE A 124 2.45 -3.76 -9.37
N ASN A 125 2.62 -4.65 -10.33
CA ASN A 125 1.53 -5.28 -11.04
C ASN A 125 0.89 -6.40 -10.23
N VAL A 126 -0.45 -6.43 -10.20
CA VAL A 126 -1.24 -7.47 -9.54
C VAL A 126 -2.53 -7.71 -10.33
N ARG A 127 -3.05 -8.92 -10.32
CA ARG A 127 -4.30 -9.29 -11.00
C ARG A 127 -5.46 -9.59 -10.06
N ASP A 128 -5.17 -9.81 -8.79
CA ASP A 128 -6.13 -9.92 -7.67
C ASP A 128 -5.40 -9.50 -6.39
N MET A 129 -6.00 -8.62 -5.58
CA MET A 129 -5.41 -8.16 -4.32
C MET A 129 -5.12 -9.31 -3.35
N LYS A 130 -5.81 -10.43 -3.49
CA LYS A 130 -5.54 -11.65 -2.70
C LYS A 130 -4.21 -12.33 -3.01
N GLU A 131 -3.53 -11.96 -4.11
CA GLU A 131 -2.15 -12.43 -4.34
C GLU A 131 -1.21 -12.02 -3.20
N TYR A 132 -1.45 -10.86 -2.55
CA TYR A 132 -0.65 -10.38 -1.42
C TYR A 132 -0.93 -11.11 -0.11
N PHE A 133 -2.00 -11.89 -0.02
CA PHE A 133 -2.36 -12.59 1.22
C PHE A 133 -1.30 -13.61 1.63
N SER A 134 -0.71 -14.33 0.68
CA SER A 134 0.37 -15.27 0.99
C SER A 134 1.65 -14.58 1.43
N ASP A 135 1.90 -13.32 1.02
CA ASP A 135 3.02 -12.53 1.50
C ASP A 135 2.80 -12.17 2.98
N ILE A 136 1.57 -11.75 3.34
CA ILE A 136 1.16 -11.47 4.73
C ILE A 136 1.19 -12.75 5.57
N ASP A 137 0.60 -13.86 5.07
CA ASP A 137 0.57 -15.15 5.78
C ASP A 137 1.99 -15.64 6.12
N SER A 138 2.94 -15.43 5.19
CA SER A 138 4.36 -15.78 5.39
C SER A 138 5.01 -14.93 6.49
N ALA A 139 4.74 -13.64 6.50
CA ALA A 139 5.24 -12.73 7.54
C ALA A 139 4.63 -13.06 8.91
N LEU A 140 3.32 -13.27 9.00
CA LEU A 140 2.64 -13.66 10.23
C LEU A 140 3.16 -15.00 10.77
N SER A 141 3.43 -15.96 9.88
CA SER A 141 4.06 -17.23 10.25
C SER A 141 5.45 -17.02 10.83
N GLN A 142 6.25 -16.11 10.25
CA GLN A 142 7.57 -15.77 10.79
C GLN A 142 7.47 -15.08 12.14
N ILE A 143 6.60 -14.07 12.27
CA ILE A 143 6.34 -13.35 13.51
C ILE A 143 5.99 -14.30 14.66
N ARG A 144 5.16 -15.32 14.41
CA ARG A 144 4.82 -16.33 15.42
C ARG A 144 5.98 -17.25 15.72
N ARG A 145 6.80 -17.64 14.74
CA ARG A 145 8.04 -18.42 14.98
C ARG A 145 9.03 -17.66 15.85
N ASP A 146 9.05 -16.32 15.74
CA ASP A 146 9.87 -15.45 16.59
C ASP A 146 9.25 -15.25 18.01
N GLY A 147 8.14 -15.95 18.34
CA GLY A 147 7.54 -15.98 19.68
C GLY A 147 6.50 -14.88 19.95
N ASN A 148 6.13 -14.09 18.94
CA ASN A 148 5.15 -13.02 19.11
C ASN A 148 3.71 -13.56 19.13
N THR A 149 2.89 -13.00 20.03
CA THR A 149 1.50 -13.41 20.26
C THR A 149 0.52 -12.24 20.25
N ASP A 150 0.99 -10.99 20.29
CA ASP A 150 0.21 -9.76 20.17
C ASP A 150 0.65 -9.04 18.89
N ILE A 151 -0.16 -9.09 17.84
CA ILE A 151 0.21 -8.68 16.49
C ILE A 151 -0.70 -7.55 16.01
N THR A 152 -0.10 -6.40 15.71
CA THR A 152 -0.77 -5.32 14.97
C THR A 152 -0.36 -5.41 13.50
N LEU A 153 -1.33 -5.61 12.61
CA LEU A 153 -1.13 -5.56 11.16
C LEU A 153 -1.44 -4.14 10.67
N SER A 154 -0.49 -3.53 9.98
CA SER A 154 -0.69 -2.18 9.45
C SER A 154 -0.43 -2.08 7.95
N GLY A 155 -1.00 -1.03 7.34
CA GLY A 155 -0.78 -0.79 5.92
C GLY A 155 -1.06 0.64 5.51
N HIS A 156 -0.25 1.10 4.54
CA HIS A 156 -0.39 2.41 3.92
C HIS A 156 -1.06 2.30 2.54
N SER A 157 -1.98 3.19 2.22
CA SER A 157 -2.57 3.35 0.88
C SER A 157 -3.14 2.04 0.31
N THR A 158 -2.58 1.49 -0.79
CA THR A 158 -2.96 0.16 -1.32
C THR A 158 -2.61 -0.97 -0.35
N GLY A 159 -1.56 -0.83 0.47
CA GLY A 159 -1.28 -1.72 1.60
C GLY A 159 -2.39 -1.67 2.64
N GLY A 160 -2.92 -0.47 2.93
CA GLY A 160 -4.08 -0.28 3.80
C GLY A 160 -5.34 -0.99 3.26
N LEU A 161 -5.63 -0.87 1.95
CA LEU A 161 -6.68 -1.66 1.31
C LEU A 161 -6.42 -3.17 1.47
N THR A 162 -5.16 -3.59 1.28
CA THR A 162 -4.78 -5.01 1.34
C THR A 162 -5.02 -5.60 2.73
N VAL A 163 -4.57 -4.93 3.80
CA VAL A 163 -4.71 -5.45 5.17
C VAL A 163 -6.17 -5.43 5.65
N LEU A 164 -6.95 -4.43 5.25
CA LEU A 164 -8.39 -4.40 5.54
C LEU A 164 -9.14 -5.49 4.79
N LEU A 165 -8.83 -5.70 3.51
CA LEU A 165 -9.41 -6.79 2.71
C LEU A 165 -9.01 -8.16 3.26
N TYR A 166 -7.76 -8.32 3.73
CA TYR A 166 -7.27 -9.51 4.40
C TYR A 166 -8.10 -9.78 5.67
N GLY A 167 -8.26 -8.79 6.54
CA GLY A 167 -9.07 -8.89 7.74
C GLY A 167 -10.55 -9.21 7.44
N ALA A 168 -11.12 -8.57 6.43
CA ALA A 168 -12.51 -8.78 6.03
C ALA A 168 -12.78 -10.20 5.48
N LEU A 169 -11.85 -10.76 4.71
CA LEU A 169 -12.03 -12.07 4.08
C LEU A 169 -11.54 -13.24 4.96
N ARG A 170 -10.69 -12.99 5.93
CA ARG A 170 -10.24 -13.99 6.92
C ARG A 170 -11.13 -13.99 8.18
N GLY A 171 -11.78 -12.87 8.47
CA GLY A 171 -12.64 -12.74 9.64
C GLY A 171 -11.90 -13.07 10.94
N LYS A 172 -12.42 -14.00 11.75
CA LYS A 172 -11.81 -14.46 12.98
C LYS A 172 -10.49 -15.21 12.79
N ASP A 173 -10.26 -15.73 11.59
CA ASP A 173 -9.04 -16.49 11.26
C ASP A 173 -7.93 -15.60 10.67
N CYS A 174 -8.07 -14.27 10.76
CA CYS A 174 -7.06 -13.35 10.24
C CYS A 174 -5.72 -13.44 10.99
N GLY A 175 -5.75 -13.94 12.23
CA GLY A 175 -4.57 -14.25 13.01
C GLY A 175 -3.77 -13.03 13.45
N VAL A 176 -4.42 -11.87 13.58
CA VAL A 176 -3.88 -10.64 14.17
C VAL A 176 -4.84 -10.10 15.21
N ASP A 177 -4.36 -9.27 16.11
CA ASP A 177 -5.17 -8.74 17.22
C ASP A 177 -5.81 -7.41 16.85
N ARG A 178 -5.24 -6.68 15.91
CA ARG A 178 -5.76 -5.38 15.42
C ARG A 178 -5.20 -5.01 14.07
N ILE A 179 -5.91 -4.10 13.38
CA ILE A 179 -5.48 -3.55 12.08
C ILE A 179 -5.40 -2.03 12.21
N ALA A 180 -4.26 -1.44 11.82
CA ALA A 180 -4.05 0.00 11.75
C ALA A 180 -3.75 0.41 10.31
N THR A 181 -4.39 1.47 9.81
CA THR A 181 -4.18 1.91 8.43
C THR A 181 -3.86 3.39 8.35
N ASP A 182 -2.94 3.70 7.45
CA ASP A 182 -2.55 5.03 7.05
C ASP A 182 -3.06 5.30 5.64
N SER A 183 -3.93 6.28 5.51
CA SER A 183 -4.53 6.75 4.25
C SER A 183 -4.95 5.61 3.32
N PRO A 184 -5.75 4.63 3.77
CA PRO A 184 -6.05 3.43 3.00
C PRO A 184 -6.82 3.75 1.72
N PHE A 185 -6.47 3.08 0.61
CA PHE A 185 -7.09 3.30 -0.71
C PHE A 185 -8.50 2.69 -0.79
N LEU A 186 -9.44 3.27 -0.07
CA LEU A 186 -10.82 2.75 0.05
C LEU A 186 -11.71 3.11 -1.14
N GLU A 187 -11.38 4.18 -1.86
CA GLU A 187 -12.12 4.64 -3.04
C GLU A 187 -11.20 5.37 -4.02
N TRP A 188 -11.53 5.31 -5.29
CA TRP A 188 -10.86 6.08 -6.33
C TRP A 188 -11.10 7.58 -6.17
N ASN A 189 -10.01 8.39 -6.20
CA ASN A 189 -10.08 9.85 -6.17
C ASN A 189 -10.45 10.42 -7.55
N TYR A 190 -11.64 10.08 -8.03
CA TYR A 190 -12.18 10.52 -9.32
C TYR A 190 -13.64 10.90 -9.20
N SER A 191 -14.18 11.59 -10.22
CA SER A 191 -15.62 11.90 -10.28
C SER A 191 -16.49 10.66 -10.20
N ALA A 192 -17.72 10.82 -9.76
CA ALA A 192 -18.69 9.71 -9.64
C ALA A 192 -18.89 8.96 -10.97
N PHE A 193 -18.85 9.67 -12.11
CA PHE A 193 -18.93 9.05 -13.44
C PHE A 193 -17.72 8.14 -13.71
N MET A 194 -16.50 8.63 -13.43
CA MET A 194 -15.28 7.83 -13.61
C MET A 194 -15.31 6.57 -12.74
N ARG A 195 -15.70 6.70 -11.48
CA ARG A 195 -15.76 5.57 -10.53
C ARG A 195 -16.81 4.54 -10.90
N LYS A 196 -18.02 4.99 -11.28
CA LYS A 196 -19.17 4.09 -11.50
C LYS A 196 -19.27 3.54 -12.92
N VAL A 197 -18.62 4.18 -13.89
CA VAL A 197 -18.73 3.81 -15.31
C VAL A 197 -17.36 3.54 -15.93
N ALA A 198 -16.46 4.51 -15.96
CA ALA A 198 -15.24 4.37 -16.73
C ALA A 198 -14.29 3.28 -16.17
N ILE A 199 -14.05 3.25 -14.86
CA ILE A 199 -13.19 2.26 -14.22
C ILE A 199 -13.75 0.84 -14.39
N PRO A 200 -15.02 0.54 -14.10
CA PRO A 200 -15.62 -0.77 -14.39
C PRO A 200 -15.55 -1.17 -15.86
N VAL A 201 -15.74 -0.23 -16.80
CA VAL A 201 -15.61 -0.48 -18.25
C VAL A 201 -14.18 -0.86 -18.61
N VAL A 202 -13.18 -0.11 -18.13
CA VAL A 202 -11.75 -0.46 -18.30
C VAL A 202 -11.46 -1.83 -17.71
N GLY A 203 -11.96 -2.12 -16.51
CA GLY A 203 -11.84 -3.41 -15.86
C GLY A 203 -12.52 -4.56 -16.64
N PHE A 204 -13.65 -4.27 -17.31
CA PHE A 204 -14.31 -5.24 -18.19
C PHE A 204 -13.48 -5.55 -19.44
N PHE A 205 -13.00 -4.54 -20.16
CA PHE A 205 -12.11 -4.75 -21.30
C PHE A 205 -10.75 -5.33 -20.89
N GLY A 206 -10.29 -5.09 -19.69
CA GLY A 206 -9.12 -5.75 -19.11
C GLY A 206 -9.27 -7.28 -18.97
N ARG A 207 -10.47 -7.86 -19.18
CA ARG A 207 -10.64 -9.31 -19.32
C ARG A 207 -10.06 -9.84 -20.62
N LEU A 208 -10.07 -9.03 -21.69
CA LEU A 208 -9.52 -9.37 -22.99
C LEU A 208 -7.99 -9.33 -22.98
N ASN A 209 -7.41 -8.32 -22.34
CA ASN A 209 -5.97 -8.22 -22.13
C ASN A 209 -5.66 -7.50 -20.82
N ARG A 210 -5.16 -8.23 -19.82
CA ARG A 210 -4.82 -7.71 -18.49
C ARG A 210 -3.52 -6.91 -18.47
N ASN A 211 -2.77 -6.89 -19.56
CA ASN A 211 -1.46 -6.24 -19.66
C ASN A 211 -1.50 -4.89 -20.40
N TRP A 212 -2.66 -4.44 -20.86
CA TRP A 212 -2.76 -3.10 -21.43
C TRP A 212 -2.37 -2.07 -20.38
N LYS A 213 -1.46 -1.17 -20.79
CA LYS A 213 -0.89 -0.16 -19.93
C LYS A 213 -1.63 1.15 -20.10
N ILE A 214 -2.07 1.72 -18.99
CA ILE A 214 -2.74 3.03 -18.93
C ILE A 214 -1.76 3.99 -18.28
N LYS A 215 -1.36 5.01 -19.03
CA LYS A 215 -0.48 6.05 -18.51
C LYS A 215 -1.17 6.81 -17.38
N GLN A 216 -0.43 7.06 -16.33
CA GLN A 216 -0.80 8.00 -15.29
C GLN A 216 -0.38 9.42 -15.68
N GLY A 217 -0.91 10.42 -14.97
CA GLY A 217 -0.43 11.78 -15.10
C GLY A 217 1.06 11.89 -14.77
N HIS A 218 1.74 12.84 -15.39
CA HIS A 218 3.15 13.10 -15.08
C HIS A 218 3.23 14.09 -13.92
N CYS A 219 2.86 13.61 -12.73
CA CYS A 219 2.75 14.42 -11.52
C CYS A 219 3.94 14.16 -10.60
N ASP A 220 4.60 15.22 -10.18
CA ASP A 220 5.77 15.20 -9.29
C ASP A 220 5.46 15.71 -7.87
N GLY A 221 4.36 16.44 -7.70
CA GLY A 221 4.06 17.17 -6.47
C GLY A 221 4.18 16.33 -5.21
N TYR A 222 3.62 15.12 -5.21
CA TYR A 222 3.72 14.24 -4.05
C TYR A 222 5.16 13.73 -3.80
N ALA A 223 5.86 13.28 -4.84
CA ALA A 223 7.23 12.80 -4.69
C ALA A 223 8.18 13.92 -4.24
N TYR A 224 8.01 15.11 -4.76
CA TYR A 224 8.80 16.29 -4.37
C TYR A 224 8.52 16.74 -2.94
N SER A 225 7.31 16.50 -2.41
CA SER A 225 7.01 16.74 -0.99
C SER A 225 7.74 15.78 -0.05
N LEU A 226 8.17 14.62 -0.54
CA LEU A 226 8.83 13.60 0.28
C LEU A 226 10.34 13.66 0.21
N LEU A 227 10.91 13.84 -1.01
CA LEU A 227 12.34 13.75 -1.27
C LEU A 227 13.10 14.96 -0.72
N LYS A 228 14.14 14.69 0.06
CA LYS A 228 15.05 15.69 0.63
C LYS A 228 15.79 16.50 -0.45
N GLU A 229 16.02 15.91 -1.61
CA GLU A 229 16.60 16.60 -2.77
C GLU A 229 15.72 17.76 -3.26
N TYR A 230 14.39 17.72 -2.98
CA TYR A 230 13.44 18.75 -3.37
C TYR A 230 12.91 19.50 -2.14
N HIS A 231 11.77 19.11 -1.60
CA HIS A 231 11.08 19.87 -0.54
C HIS A 231 10.73 19.02 0.69
N GLY A 232 11.10 17.75 0.69
CA GLY A 232 10.82 16.81 1.77
C GLY A 232 12.00 16.58 2.70
N GLU A 233 11.89 15.55 3.53
CA GLU A 233 12.87 15.18 4.55
C GLU A 233 13.49 13.79 4.30
N TRP A 234 12.96 13.02 3.31
CA TRP A 234 13.25 11.62 3.15
C TRP A 234 14.22 11.32 2.01
N GLU A 235 15.08 10.33 2.25
CA GLU A 235 15.97 9.75 1.25
C GLU A 235 15.52 8.31 0.98
N TYR A 236 15.32 7.96 -0.28
CA TYR A 236 14.93 6.61 -0.70
C TYR A 236 15.37 6.32 -2.13
N ASP A 237 15.41 5.03 -2.48
CA ASP A 237 15.75 4.56 -3.83
C ASP A 237 14.62 4.91 -4.82
N THR A 238 14.90 5.82 -5.74
CA THR A 238 13.94 6.30 -6.75
C THR A 238 13.69 5.31 -7.90
N ASP A 239 14.44 4.21 -7.99
CA ASP A 239 14.13 3.09 -8.88
C ASP A 239 13.06 2.17 -8.26
N TRP A 240 12.94 2.16 -6.93
CA TRP A 240 11.96 1.36 -6.19
C TRP A 240 10.71 2.14 -5.79
N LYS A 241 10.86 3.45 -5.53
CA LYS A 241 9.76 4.41 -5.31
C LYS A 241 9.94 5.57 -6.29
N MET A 242 9.33 5.42 -7.44
CA MET A 242 9.58 6.31 -8.59
C MET A 242 8.92 7.68 -8.39
N ILE A 243 9.61 8.76 -8.78
CA ILE A 243 9.05 10.12 -8.80
C ILE A 243 7.78 10.15 -9.67
N TYR A 244 7.88 9.61 -10.88
CA TYR A 244 6.77 9.48 -11.80
C TYR A 244 6.27 8.04 -11.81
N SER A 245 5.06 7.85 -11.32
CA SER A 245 4.46 6.51 -11.28
C SER A 245 4.41 5.88 -12.68
N PRO A 246 4.81 4.62 -12.84
CA PRO A 246 4.75 3.94 -14.12
C PRO A 246 3.30 3.72 -14.56
N PRO A 247 3.06 3.48 -15.87
CA PRO A 247 1.74 3.12 -16.34
C PRO A 247 1.17 1.92 -15.57
N VAL A 248 -0.07 1.98 -15.14
CA VAL A 248 -0.75 0.85 -14.51
C VAL A 248 -1.37 -0.08 -15.55
N THR A 249 -1.48 -1.37 -15.24
CA THR A 249 -2.14 -2.31 -16.14
C THR A 249 -3.65 -2.33 -15.93
N THR A 250 -4.41 -2.70 -16.96
CA THR A 250 -5.86 -2.96 -16.81
C THR A 250 -6.15 -4.08 -15.82
N GLY A 251 -5.22 -5.03 -15.66
CA GLY A 251 -5.27 -6.07 -14.63
C GLY A 251 -5.19 -5.49 -13.23
N TRP A 252 -4.29 -4.54 -13.00
CA TRP A 252 -4.13 -3.83 -11.74
C TRP A 252 -5.38 -2.99 -11.39
N ILE A 253 -5.87 -2.18 -12.34
CA ILE A 253 -7.10 -1.38 -12.13
C ILE A 253 -8.26 -2.26 -11.69
N LYS A 254 -8.44 -3.39 -12.37
CA LYS A 254 -9.50 -4.35 -12.02
C LYS A 254 -9.27 -5.00 -10.66
N ALA A 255 -8.02 -5.30 -10.29
CA ALA A 255 -7.70 -5.88 -9.00
C ALA A 255 -8.06 -4.92 -7.85
N ILE A 256 -7.71 -3.63 -7.99
CA ILE A 256 -8.07 -2.58 -7.02
C ILE A 256 -9.59 -2.41 -6.93
N ASP A 257 -10.27 -2.17 -8.06
CA ASP A 257 -11.71 -1.95 -8.10
C ASP A 257 -12.48 -3.13 -7.45
N ARG A 258 -12.08 -4.36 -7.80
CA ARG A 258 -12.64 -5.57 -7.17
C ARG A 258 -12.31 -5.66 -5.69
N GLY A 259 -11.07 -5.32 -5.29
CA GLY A 259 -10.63 -5.32 -3.90
C GLY A 259 -11.46 -4.37 -3.04
N GLN A 260 -11.64 -3.14 -3.49
CA GLN A 260 -12.50 -2.13 -2.85
C GLN A 260 -13.95 -2.60 -2.75
N GLY A 261 -14.50 -3.15 -3.83
CA GLY A 261 -15.87 -3.70 -3.84
C GLY A 261 -16.03 -4.88 -2.87
N GLN A 262 -15.07 -5.80 -2.82
CA GLN A 262 -15.08 -6.94 -1.88
C GLN A 262 -14.94 -6.46 -0.43
N LEU A 263 -14.03 -5.53 -0.14
CA LEU A 263 -13.90 -4.95 1.19
C LEU A 263 -15.21 -4.33 1.65
N MET A 264 -15.84 -3.50 0.83
CA MET A 264 -17.10 -2.85 1.22
C MET A 264 -18.27 -3.83 1.37
N LYS A 265 -18.27 -4.93 0.62
CA LYS A 265 -19.24 -6.02 0.80
C LYS A 265 -19.03 -6.75 2.13
N HIS A 266 -17.81 -7.04 2.48
CA HIS A 266 -17.41 -7.83 3.66
C HIS A 266 -16.93 -6.96 4.84
N ARG A 267 -17.13 -5.65 4.80
CA ARG A 267 -16.61 -4.68 5.78
C ARG A 267 -16.97 -4.97 7.24
N ARG A 268 -18.10 -5.65 7.47
CA ARG A 268 -18.58 -6.05 8.80
C ARG A 268 -17.98 -7.35 9.30
N ASP A 269 -17.32 -8.11 8.41
CA ASP A 269 -16.73 -9.40 8.73
C ASP A 269 -15.32 -9.22 9.34
N ILE A 270 -14.76 -7.98 9.36
CA ILE A 270 -13.54 -7.67 10.10
C ILE A 270 -13.82 -7.87 11.59
N ALA A 271 -13.20 -8.91 12.16
CA ALA A 271 -13.47 -9.35 13.51
C ALA A 271 -12.59 -8.69 14.59
N VAL A 272 -11.58 -7.92 14.18
CA VAL A 272 -10.62 -7.25 15.07
C VAL A 272 -10.82 -5.73 15.06
N PRO A 273 -10.35 -5.01 16.08
CA PRO A 273 -10.36 -3.55 16.09
C PRO A 273 -9.63 -2.96 14.89
N VAL A 274 -10.15 -1.85 14.37
CA VAL A 274 -9.59 -1.14 13.19
C VAL A 274 -9.31 0.32 13.55
N LEU A 275 -8.12 0.78 13.19
CA LEU A 275 -7.76 2.20 13.11
C LEU A 275 -7.67 2.61 11.63
N VAL A 276 -8.30 3.71 11.28
CA VAL A 276 -8.18 4.38 9.98
C VAL A 276 -7.69 5.80 10.23
N MET A 277 -6.49 6.10 9.79
CA MET A 277 -5.96 7.45 9.81
C MET A 277 -5.97 8.02 8.38
N HIS A 278 -6.13 9.32 8.27
CA HIS A 278 -6.08 10.03 6.99
C HIS A 278 -5.68 11.50 7.22
N SER A 279 -5.26 12.19 6.17
CA SER A 279 -5.03 13.63 6.22
C SER A 279 -6.32 14.39 6.57
N SER A 280 -6.21 15.53 7.23
CA SER A 280 -7.36 16.41 7.46
C SER A 280 -7.81 17.15 6.21
N ARG A 281 -7.00 17.17 5.15
CA ARG A 281 -7.18 18.05 4.00
C ARG A 281 -6.73 17.37 2.70
N LYS A 282 -7.50 17.58 1.63
CA LYS A 282 -7.15 17.23 0.26
C LYS A 282 -6.34 18.34 -0.38
N ILE A 283 -5.30 18.00 -1.15
CA ILE A 283 -4.58 18.89 -2.06
C ILE A 283 -4.96 18.55 -3.49
N GLU A 284 -5.21 19.56 -4.29
CA GLU A 284 -5.45 19.41 -5.72
C GLU A 284 -4.26 19.96 -6.51
N GLY A 285 -3.93 19.31 -7.59
CA GLY A 285 -2.80 19.68 -8.44
C GLY A 285 -2.00 18.48 -8.89
N CYS A 286 -0.96 18.74 -9.66
CA CYS A 286 -0.08 17.74 -10.22
C CYS A 286 1.39 18.06 -9.94
N ASN A 287 1.75 19.33 -10.14
CA ASN A 287 3.09 19.81 -9.88
C ASN A 287 3.17 20.32 -8.44
N TRP A 288 4.37 20.28 -7.89
CA TRP A 288 4.58 20.70 -6.52
C TRP A 288 4.30 22.20 -6.32
N GLU A 289 3.58 22.50 -5.26
CA GLU A 289 3.31 23.83 -4.70
C GLU A 289 3.46 23.73 -3.17
N PRO A 290 3.69 24.83 -2.44
CA PRO A 290 3.94 24.79 -0.99
C PRO A 290 2.83 24.11 -0.17
N ASP A 291 1.59 24.13 -0.62
CA ASP A 291 0.48 23.47 0.07
C ASP A 291 0.49 21.94 -0.04
N PHE A 292 1.30 21.37 -0.96
CA PHE A 292 1.57 19.93 -1.00
C PHE A 292 2.21 19.41 0.30
N GLN A 293 2.78 20.28 1.13
CA GLN A 293 3.32 19.93 2.46
C GLN A 293 2.25 19.90 3.57
N THR A 294 0.96 20.08 3.25
CA THR A 294 -0.07 20.27 4.26
C THR A 294 -1.32 19.42 4.07
N GLY A 295 -1.28 18.43 3.17
CA GLY A 295 -2.45 17.60 2.89
C GLY A 295 -2.19 16.43 1.95
N ASP A 296 -3.21 15.61 1.74
CA ASP A 296 -3.16 14.46 0.83
C ASP A 296 -3.37 14.89 -0.62
N ALA A 297 -2.33 14.78 -1.44
CA ALA A 297 -2.34 15.07 -2.88
C ALA A 297 -2.68 13.83 -3.75
N VAL A 298 -2.92 12.67 -3.14
CA VAL A 298 -3.14 11.39 -3.83
C VAL A 298 -4.58 10.92 -3.72
N LEU A 299 -5.12 10.90 -2.49
CA LEU A 299 -6.48 10.44 -2.22
C LEU A 299 -7.38 11.59 -1.72
N ASP A 300 -8.65 11.30 -1.60
CA ASP A 300 -9.63 12.20 -0.99
C ASP A 300 -9.87 11.77 0.46
N PRO A 301 -9.40 12.53 1.47
CA PRO A 301 -9.57 12.19 2.87
C PRO A 301 -11.02 12.04 3.30
N ALA A 302 -11.94 12.81 2.72
CA ALA A 302 -13.36 12.69 3.04
C ALA A 302 -13.94 11.34 2.61
N MET A 303 -13.46 10.76 1.51
CA MET A 303 -13.86 9.42 1.09
C MET A 303 -13.24 8.34 1.97
N ILE A 304 -12.02 8.56 2.47
CA ILE A 304 -11.39 7.64 3.43
C ILE A 304 -12.18 7.64 4.72
N GLU A 305 -12.52 8.82 5.26
CA GLU A 305 -13.32 8.97 6.46
C GLU A 305 -14.69 8.30 6.31
N GLU A 306 -15.46 8.65 5.26
CA GLU A 306 -16.80 8.10 5.03
C GLU A 306 -16.79 6.57 4.98
N ARG A 307 -15.82 5.96 4.29
CA ARG A 307 -15.73 4.51 4.16
C ARG A 307 -15.12 3.86 5.39
N GLY A 308 -14.14 4.52 6.00
CA GLY A 308 -13.48 4.08 7.23
C GLY A 308 -14.46 3.87 8.38
N GLN A 309 -15.39 4.80 8.56
CA GLN A 309 -16.44 4.73 9.58
C GLN A 309 -17.38 3.51 9.43
N LYS A 310 -17.35 2.82 8.30
CA LYS A 310 -18.20 1.65 8.00
C LYS A 310 -17.49 0.32 8.24
N LEU A 311 -16.18 0.32 8.59
CA LEU A 311 -15.37 -0.89 8.72
C LEU A 311 -15.51 -1.53 10.12
N GLY A 312 -15.59 -2.86 10.18
CA GLY A 312 -15.68 -3.58 11.45
C GLY A 312 -16.91 -3.21 12.28
N SER A 313 -16.82 -3.36 13.59
CA SER A 313 -17.91 -3.04 14.53
C SER A 313 -17.81 -1.63 15.11
N ARG A 314 -16.60 -1.18 15.45
CA ARG A 314 -16.31 0.13 16.06
C ARG A 314 -14.93 0.63 15.58
N PRO A 315 -14.81 1.11 14.35
CA PRO A 315 -13.55 1.64 13.87
C PRO A 315 -13.20 2.94 14.60
N MET A 316 -11.92 3.13 14.91
CA MET A 316 -11.37 4.44 15.24
C MET A 316 -10.97 5.10 13.92
N VAL A 317 -11.50 6.30 13.66
CA VAL A 317 -11.15 7.08 12.46
C VAL A 317 -10.58 8.41 12.91
N CYS A 318 -9.38 8.75 12.45
CA CYS A 318 -8.64 9.92 12.89
C CYS A 318 -8.14 10.74 11.70
N ALA A 319 -8.46 12.03 11.69
CA ALA A 319 -7.85 12.99 10.77
C ALA A 319 -6.56 13.56 11.39
N ILE A 320 -5.48 13.54 10.62
CA ILE A 320 -4.17 14.10 11.01
C ILE A 320 -4.00 15.46 10.34
N ASP A 321 -3.88 16.49 11.16
CA ASP A 321 -3.68 17.86 10.65
C ASP A 321 -2.35 17.97 9.91
N SER A 322 -2.39 18.61 8.74
CA SER A 322 -1.24 18.77 7.85
C SER A 322 -0.54 17.46 7.45
N GLY A 323 -1.23 16.33 7.58
CA GLY A 323 -0.72 15.04 7.12
C GLY A 323 -0.65 14.97 5.60
N LEU A 324 0.44 14.47 5.06
CA LEU A 324 0.58 14.09 3.65
C LEU A 324 -0.23 12.83 3.36
N HIS A 325 -0.16 12.31 2.13
CA HIS A 325 -0.76 11.02 1.80
C HIS A 325 -0.19 9.87 2.65
N ASP A 326 1.12 9.81 2.83
CA ASP A 326 1.77 8.97 3.84
C ASP A 326 1.98 9.83 5.10
N LEU A 327 1.21 9.53 6.14
CA LEU A 327 1.21 10.30 7.38
C LEU A 327 2.53 10.18 8.12
N ILE A 328 3.19 9.03 7.97
CA ILE A 328 4.50 8.76 8.57
C ILE A 328 5.62 9.52 7.85
N LEU A 329 5.42 9.83 6.58
CA LEU A 329 6.37 10.62 5.80
C LEU A 329 6.10 12.12 5.83
N SER A 330 5.11 12.56 6.59
CA SER A 330 4.74 13.97 6.79
C SER A 330 5.79 14.73 7.61
N SER A 331 5.60 16.04 7.78
CA SER A 331 6.40 16.85 8.70
C SER A 331 6.41 16.24 10.11
N GLU A 332 7.45 16.50 10.89
CA GLU A 332 7.62 15.94 12.24
C GLU A 332 6.35 16.07 13.09
N LYS A 333 5.71 17.26 13.11
CA LYS A 333 4.49 17.48 13.88
C LYS A 333 3.33 16.55 13.47
N ALA A 334 3.09 16.39 12.18
CA ALA A 334 2.03 15.54 11.67
C ALA A 334 2.37 14.04 11.85
N ARG A 335 3.64 13.69 11.66
CA ARG A 335 4.17 12.34 11.89
C ARG A 335 4.03 11.90 13.34
N GLU A 336 4.36 12.78 14.31
CA GLU A 336 4.15 12.51 15.74
C GLU A 336 2.67 12.27 16.06
N ALA A 337 1.76 13.10 15.56
CA ALA A 337 0.33 12.90 15.76
C ALA A 337 -0.17 11.56 15.19
N ALA A 338 0.40 11.11 14.08
CA ALA A 338 0.10 9.80 13.51
C ALA A 338 0.60 8.66 14.43
N TYR A 339 1.84 8.73 14.91
CA TYR A 339 2.37 7.75 15.87
C TYR A 339 1.59 7.74 17.19
N ASP A 340 1.27 8.89 17.73
CA ASP A 340 0.44 9.00 18.94
C ASP A 340 -0.91 8.32 18.76
N SER A 341 -1.54 8.49 17.60
CA SER A 341 -2.80 7.85 17.26
C SER A 341 -2.67 6.32 17.20
N ILE A 342 -1.59 5.80 16.61
CA ILE A 342 -1.31 4.36 16.55
C ILE A 342 -1.08 3.80 17.95
N PHE A 343 -0.20 4.40 18.75
CA PHE A 343 0.12 3.91 20.08
C PHE A 343 -1.07 4.03 21.05
N TYR A 344 -1.86 5.10 20.94
CA TYR A 344 -3.12 5.23 21.68
C TYR A 344 -4.08 4.11 21.32
N PHE A 345 -4.31 3.85 20.03
CA PHE A 345 -5.19 2.79 19.56
C PHE A 345 -4.74 1.40 20.08
N ILE A 346 -3.45 1.09 19.96
CA ILE A 346 -2.90 -0.19 20.43
C ILE A 346 -3.13 -0.34 21.94
N ARG A 347 -2.87 0.71 22.73
CA ARG A 347 -3.03 0.69 24.20
C ARG A 347 -4.47 0.48 24.62
N VAL A 348 -5.41 1.23 24.03
CA VAL A 348 -6.83 1.15 24.39
C VAL A 348 -7.42 -0.20 24.02
N LYS A 349 -7.06 -0.73 22.85
CA LYS A 349 -7.59 -2.01 22.36
C LYS A 349 -6.90 -3.25 22.92
N SER A 350 -5.83 -3.08 23.67
CA SER A 350 -5.23 -4.17 24.46
C SER A 350 -5.91 -4.35 25.83
N GLN A 351 -6.80 -3.44 26.22
CA GLN A 351 -7.50 -3.48 27.52
C GLN A 351 -8.96 -3.96 27.41
N GLU A 352 -9.51 -4.02 26.19
CA GLU A 352 -10.82 -4.60 25.88
C GLU A 352 -10.72 -6.10 25.57
#